data_3645e786a749449f37e678440e3811c1
#
_entry.id   3645e786a749449f37e678440e3811c1
#
_cell.length_a   1.000
_cell.length_b   1.000
_cell.length_c   1.000
_cell.angle_alpha   90.00
_cell.angle_beta   90.00
_cell.angle_gamma   90.00
#
_symmetry.space_group_name_H-M   'P 1'
#
loop_
_entity.id
_entity.type
_entity.pdbx_description
1 polymer ?
#
loop_
_entity_poly.entity_id
_entity_poly.type
_entity_poly.pdbx_seq_one_letter_code
_entity_poly.pdbx_strand_id
1 'polypeptide(L)'
;MKGRSFLHLLRFIFKLDLPDTQTTPQERTALAKYAAGAGLAVEIGVFEGVNTVIISKALANGGRLFGIDPFFKGRLGICYHKVIAQLHLKRNGVDKRVEIIEKLSFDAADDVPEKVDFIFIDGDHSYEGIHKDWQVYAKLLKANGIMALHDTSIIAADGDWVQGSVRYYNDVIKHDERFEWITTVDRMNILRRKSEKD
;
A
#
# COMPACT_ATOMS: atom_id res chain seq x y z
N MET A 1 -9.99 13.70 10.99
CA MET A 1 -10.74 12.86 10.01
C MET A 1 -12.16 12.66 10.52
N LYS A 2 -13.18 13.09 9.79
CA LYS A 2 -14.57 12.78 10.13
C LYS A 2 -14.73 11.26 10.06
N GLY A 3 -15.04 10.62 11.17
CA GLY A 3 -15.25 9.18 11.25
C GLY A 3 -16.22 8.73 10.17
N ARG A 4 -15.73 7.97 9.22
CA ARG A 4 -16.52 7.46 8.12
C ARG A 4 -17.54 6.51 8.68
N SER A 5 -18.76 6.95 8.54
CA SER A 5 -19.92 6.55 9.30
C SER A 5 -20.53 5.27 8.72
N PHE A 6 -21.30 4.58 9.51
CA PHE A 6 -22.26 3.58 9.06
C PHE A 6 -23.05 4.02 7.81
N LEU A 7 -23.33 5.32 7.68
CA LEU A 7 -23.99 5.88 6.50
C LEU A 7 -23.15 5.70 5.22
N HIS A 8 -21.83 5.90 5.25
CA HIS A 8 -20.96 5.67 4.09
C HIS A 8 -21.01 4.19 3.66
N LEU A 9 -20.91 3.26 4.64
CA LEU A 9 -21.05 1.84 4.34
C LEU A 9 -22.41 1.52 3.66
N LEU A 10 -23.52 2.05 4.19
CA LEU A 10 -24.84 1.84 3.57
C LEU A 10 -24.88 2.41 2.15
N ARG A 11 -24.43 3.64 1.95
CA ARG A 11 -24.40 4.27 0.62
C ARG A 11 -23.50 3.47 -0.34
N PHE A 12 -22.36 2.97 0.12
CA PHE A 12 -21.51 2.09 -0.67
C PHE A 12 -22.22 0.78 -1.03
N ILE A 13 -22.92 0.13 -0.08
CA ILE A 13 -23.69 -1.09 -0.35
C ILE A 13 -24.74 -0.86 -1.44
N PHE A 14 -25.45 0.26 -1.40
CA PHE A 14 -26.45 0.64 -2.41
C PHE A 14 -25.87 1.29 -3.67
N LYS A 15 -24.53 1.32 -3.84
CA LYS A 15 -23.82 1.92 -4.97
C LYS A 15 -24.06 3.43 -5.14
N LEU A 16 -24.38 4.12 -4.04
CA LEU A 16 -24.55 5.58 -4.00
C LEU A 16 -23.23 6.31 -3.69
N ASP A 17 -22.25 5.60 -3.15
CA ASP A 17 -20.89 6.10 -2.92
C ASP A 17 -19.85 5.14 -3.54
N LEU A 18 -18.68 5.68 -3.85
CA LEU A 18 -17.48 4.93 -4.20
C LEU A 18 -16.66 4.66 -2.94
N PRO A 19 -15.80 3.63 -2.95
CA PRO A 19 -14.85 3.46 -1.85
C PRO A 19 -13.88 4.62 -1.84
N ASP A 20 -13.45 4.99 -0.65
CA ASP A 20 -12.55 6.11 -0.46
C ASP A 20 -11.08 5.70 -0.63
N THR A 21 -10.27 6.65 -1.09
CA THR A 21 -8.82 6.51 -1.21
C THR A 21 -8.13 7.85 -0.99
N GLN A 22 -6.87 7.81 -0.56
CA GLN A 22 -6.03 9.00 -0.43
C GLN A 22 -5.05 9.15 -1.60
N THR A 23 -4.90 8.13 -2.45
CA THR A 23 -4.05 8.19 -3.64
C THR A 23 -4.70 8.98 -4.77
N THR A 24 -3.89 9.72 -5.52
CA THR A 24 -4.31 10.45 -6.71
C THR A 24 -4.56 9.52 -7.91
N PRO A 25 -5.28 9.97 -8.96
CA PRO A 25 -5.41 9.20 -10.20
C PRO A 25 -4.06 8.85 -10.84
N GLN A 26 -3.07 9.75 -10.76
CA GLN A 26 -1.73 9.57 -11.30
C GLN A 26 -0.96 8.49 -10.52
N GLU A 27 -1.02 8.52 -9.20
CA GLU A 27 -0.44 7.48 -8.34
C GLU A 27 -1.06 6.12 -8.60
N ARG A 28 -2.39 6.03 -8.72
CA ARG A 28 -3.08 4.78 -9.07
C ARG A 28 -2.67 4.23 -10.44
N THR A 29 -2.45 5.10 -11.43
CA THR A 29 -1.91 4.70 -12.74
C THR A 29 -0.49 4.15 -12.61
N ALA A 30 0.34 4.79 -11.77
CA ALA A 30 1.69 4.31 -11.50
C ALA A 30 1.68 2.96 -10.77
N LEU A 31 0.82 2.77 -9.75
CA LEU A 31 0.66 1.47 -9.08
C LEU A 31 0.31 0.36 -10.08
N ALA A 32 -0.67 0.58 -10.97
CA ALA A 32 -1.01 -0.38 -12.01
C ALA A 32 0.18 -0.70 -12.93
N LYS A 33 0.91 0.35 -13.36
CA LYS A 33 2.08 0.21 -14.25
C LYS A 33 3.19 -0.61 -13.61
N TYR A 34 3.54 -0.31 -12.36
CA TYR A 34 4.71 -0.90 -11.70
C TYR A 34 4.43 -2.25 -11.04
N ALA A 35 3.16 -2.56 -10.74
CA ALA A 35 2.73 -3.89 -10.32
C ALA A 35 2.48 -4.85 -11.50
N ALA A 36 2.51 -4.34 -12.75
CA ALA A 36 2.15 -5.13 -13.91
C ALA A 36 3.06 -6.35 -14.08
N GLY A 37 2.42 -7.53 -14.16
CA GLY A 37 3.13 -8.79 -14.35
C GLY A 37 3.79 -9.36 -13.10
N ALA A 38 3.68 -8.72 -11.93
CA ALA A 38 4.16 -9.26 -10.68
C ALA A 38 3.39 -10.55 -10.31
N GLY A 39 4.11 -11.58 -9.87
CA GLY A 39 3.51 -12.84 -9.40
C GLY A 39 3.11 -12.75 -7.93
N LEU A 40 3.84 -11.98 -7.15
CA LEU A 40 3.63 -11.81 -5.72
C LEU A 40 3.77 -10.34 -5.32
N ALA A 41 2.72 -9.81 -4.69
CA ALA A 41 2.70 -8.43 -4.22
C ALA A 41 2.30 -8.34 -2.74
N VAL A 42 2.74 -7.26 -2.09
CA VAL A 42 2.35 -6.87 -0.73
C VAL A 42 1.85 -5.44 -0.75
N GLU A 43 0.79 -5.17 -0.02
CA GLU A 43 0.26 -3.84 0.26
C GLU A 43 0.15 -3.63 1.77
N ILE A 44 0.73 -2.55 2.26
CA ILE A 44 0.59 -2.11 3.65
C ILE A 44 -0.34 -0.90 3.64
N GLY A 45 -1.48 -1.02 4.36
CA GLY A 45 -2.56 -0.05 4.33
C GLY A 45 -3.58 -0.33 3.23
N VAL A 46 -4.51 -1.27 3.50
CA VAL A 46 -5.58 -1.66 2.58
C VAL A 46 -6.73 -0.64 2.54
N PHE A 47 -7.08 -0.10 3.71
CA PHE A 47 -8.16 0.84 3.91
C PHE A 47 -9.51 0.35 3.32
N GLU A 48 -10.04 0.95 2.24
CA GLU A 48 -11.27 0.52 1.55
C GLU A 48 -11.01 -0.28 0.26
N GLY A 49 -9.75 -0.67 0.03
CA GLY A 49 -9.34 -1.62 -1.00
C GLY A 49 -9.24 -1.06 -2.42
N VAL A 50 -9.19 0.26 -2.60
CA VAL A 50 -9.07 0.88 -3.94
C VAL A 50 -7.75 0.50 -4.60
N ASN A 51 -6.62 0.71 -3.90
CA ASN A 51 -5.30 0.37 -4.42
C ASN A 51 -5.13 -1.15 -4.52
N THR A 52 -5.68 -1.89 -3.56
CA THR A 52 -5.71 -3.37 -3.56
C THR A 52 -6.31 -3.92 -4.86
N VAL A 53 -7.44 -3.38 -5.30
CA VAL A 53 -8.09 -3.77 -6.57
C VAL A 53 -7.20 -3.42 -7.77
N ILE A 54 -6.61 -2.24 -7.78
CA ILE A 54 -5.76 -1.76 -8.89
C ILE A 54 -4.52 -2.66 -9.02
N ILE A 55 -3.80 -2.88 -7.94
CA ILE A 55 -2.62 -3.73 -7.90
C ILE A 55 -3.01 -5.16 -8.32
N SER A 56 -4.05 -5.75 -7.70
CA SER A 56 -4.48 -7.12 -8.01
C SER A 56 -4.82 -7.33 -9.48
N LYS A 57 -5.46 -6.35 -10.13
CA LYS A 57 -5.78 -6.43 -11.57
C LYS A 57 -4.54 -6.35 -12.46
N ALA A 58 -3.48 -5.71 -12.01
CA ALA A 58 -2.22 -5.56 -12.73
C ALA A 58 -1.30 -6.79 -12.63
N LEU A 59 -1.47 -7.62 -11.60
CA LEU A 59 -0.63 -8.80 -11.37
C LEU A 59 -0.71 -9.78 -12.55
N ALA A 60 0.32 -10.61 -12.69
CA ALA A 60 0.36 -11.73 -13.61
C ALA A 60 -0.86 -12.66 -13.43
N ASN A 61 -1.14 -13.47 -14.44
CA ASN A 61 -2.17 -14.50 -14.32
C ASN A 61 -1.76 -15.50 -13.21
N GLY A 62 -2.66 -15.71 -12.23
CA GLY A 62 -2.36 -16.48 -11.02
C GLY A 62 -1.58 -15.73 -9.94
N GLY A 63 -1.21 -14.47 -10.15
CA GLY A 63 -0.54 -13.65 -9.14
C GLY A 63 -1.38 -13.40 -7.89
N ARG A 64 -0.73 -13.22 -6.73
CA ARG A 64 -1.35 -13.04 -5.42
C ARG A 64 -0.92 -11.74 -4.77
N LEU A 65 -1.82 -11.13 -4.00
CA LEU A 65 -1.58 -9.96 -3.19
C LEU A 65 -1.85 -10.25 -1.72
N PHE A 66 -0.91 -9.91 -0.86
CA PHE A 66 -1.07 -9.89 0.60
C PHE A 66 -1.35 -8.45 1.02
N GLY A 67 -2.57 -8.19 1.47
CA GLY A 67 -3.00 -6.88 1.97
C GLY A 67 -2.97 -6.85 3.48
N ILE A 68 -2.16 -5.98 4.06
CA ILE A 68 -1.92 -5.89 5.50
C ILE A 68 -2.55 -4.61 6.03
N ASP A 69 -3.49 -4.75 6.97
CA ASP A 69 -4.15 -3.63 7.62
C ASP A 69 -4.70 -4.10 8.98
N PRO A 70 -4.42 -3.42 10.08
CA PRO A 70 -4.94 -3.81 11.41
C PRO A 70 -6.45 -3.67 11.52
N PHE A 71 -7.10 -2.96 10.60
CA PHE A 71 -8.55 -2.72 10.57
C PHE A 71 -9.11 -2.41 11.94
N PHE A 72 -8.55 -1.41 12.61
CA PHE A 72 -8.95 -1.03 13.97
C PHE A 72 -10.45 -0.89 14.10
N LYS A 73 -11.00 -1.63 15.04
CA LYS A 73 -12.43 -1.65 15.30
C LYS A 73 -12.89 -0.34 15.94
N GLY A 74 -13.99 0.20 15.46
CA GLY A 74 -14.65 1.35 16.06
C GLY A 74 -15.42 1.01 17.34
N ARG A 75 -16.16 2.00 17.89
CA ARG A 75 -16.90 1.87 19.16
C ARG A 75 -17.91 0.71 19.23
N LEU A 76 -18.42 0.27 18.07
CA LEU A 76 -19.36 -0.85 17.96
C LEU A 76 -18.66 -2.19 17.67
N GLY A 77 -17.34 -2.27 17.79
CA GLY A 77 -16.58 -3.49 17.48
C GLY A 77 -16.48 -3.81 15.99
N ILE A 78 -16.93 -2.91 15.09
CA ILE A 78 -16.94 -3.08 13.64
C ILE A 78 -15.95 -2.10 13.00
N CYS A 79 -15.14 -2.60 12.06
CA CYS A 79 -14.37 -1.78 11.14
C CYS A 79 -15.13 -1.66 9.80
N TYR A 80 -15.74 -0.52 9.54
CA TYR A 80 -16.52 -0.31 8.31
C TYR A 80 -15.64 -0.32 7.06
N HIS A 81 -14.39 0.17 7.14
CA HIS A 81 -13.43 0.14 6.04
C HIS A 81 -13.15 -1.30 5.58
N LYS A 82 -12.98 -2.23 6.54
CA LYS A 82 -12.81 -3.66 6.23
C LYS A 82 -13.99 -4.22 5.46
N VAL A 83 -15.22 -3.91 5.90
CA VAL A 83 -16.44 -4.39 5.22
C VAL A 83 -16.50 -3.84 3.80
N ILE A 84 -16.21 -2.55 3.61
CA ILE A 84 -16.16 -1.92 2.30
C ILE A 84 -15.08 -2.57 1.44
N ALA A 85 -13.85 -2.74 1.95
CA ALA A 85 -12.75 -3.39 1.25
C ALA A 85 -13.14 -4.78 0.75
N GLN A 86 -13.63 -5.64 1.62
CA GLN A 86 -14.05 -7.00 1.26
C GLN A 86 -15.13 -7.01 0.16
N LEU A 87 -16.15 -6.16 0.29
CA LEU A 87 -17.19 -6.02 -0.72
C LEU A 87 -16.63 -5.45 -2.04
N HIS A 88 -15.69 -4.50 -1.96
CA HIS A 88 -15.06 -3.91 -3.13
C HIS A 88 -14.21 -4.93 -3.90
N LEU A 89 -13.39 -5.72 -3.21
CA LEU A 89 -12.62 -6.81 -3.78
C LEU A 89 -13.53 -7.81 -4.50
N LYS A 90 -14.60 -8.26 -3.83
CA LYS A 90 -15.58 -9.19 -4.39
C LYS A 90 -16.29 -8.64 -5.61
N ARG A 91 -16.74 -7.38 -5.57
CA ARG A 91 -17.38 -6.71 -6.71
C ARG A 91 -16.49 -6.58 -7.93
N ASN A 92 -15.17 -6.53 -7.71
CA ASN A 92 -14.17 -6.46 -8.77
C ASN A 92 -13.61 -7.82 -9.19
N GLY A 93 -14.05 -8.93 -8.56
CA GLY A 93 -13.64 -10.29 -8.90
C GLY A 93 -12.16 -10.60 -8.57
N VAL A 94 -11.57 -9.87 -7.61
CA VAL A 94 -10.16 -10.06 -7.19
C VAL A 94 -10.02 -10.70 -5.80
N ASP A 95 -11.12 -10.93 -5.11
CA ASP A 95 -11.15 -11.46 -3.74
C ASP A 95 -10.40 -12.79 -3.56
N LYS A 96 -10.39 -13.65 -4.59
CA LYS A 96 -9.68 -14.93 -4.56
C LYS A 96 -8.16 -14.85 -4.69
N ARG A 97 -7.65 -13.71 -5.13
CA ARG A 97 -6.20 -13.47 -5.29
C ARG A 97 -5.63 -12.53 -4.23
N VAL A 98 -6.47 -12.05 -3.33
CA VAL A 98 -6.10 -11.16 -2.22
C VAL A 98 -6.26 -11.90 -0.90
N GLU A 99 -5.18 -11.98 -0.15
CA GLU A 99 -5.19 -12.45 1.24
C GLU A 99 -5.07 -11.24 2.16
N ILE A 100 -6.08 -11.04 3.03
CA ILE A 100 -6.08 -9.96 4.00
C ILE A 100 -5.49 -10.45 5.32
N ILE A 101 -4.44 -9.78 5.78
CA ILE A 101 -3.76 -10.03 7.06
C ILE A 101 -4.11 -8.91 8.02
N GLU A 102 -4.90 -9.22 9.07
CA GLU A 102 -5.36 -8.24 10.06
C GLU A 102 -4.35 -8.08 11.20
N LYS A 103 -3.22 -7.50 10.89
CA LYS A 103 -2.12 -7.23 11.83
C LYS A 103 -1.52 -5.85 11.59
N LEU A 104 -0.76 -5.35 12.55
CA LEU A 104 0.19 -4.28 12.29
C LEU A 104 1.25 -4.78 11.31
N SER A 105 1.75 -3.91 10.46
CA SER A 105 2.68 -4.28 9.38
C SER A 105 3.91 -5.02 9.88
N PHE A 106 4.53 -4.52 10.95
CA PHE A 106 5.74 -5.12 11.53
C PHE A 106 5.51 -6.48 12.21
N ASP A 107 4.25 -6.81 12.57
CA ASP A 107 3.86 -8.12 13.14
C ASP A 107 3.42 -9.13 12.07
N ALA A 108 3.30 -8.68 10.81
CA ALA A 108 2.80 -9.48 9.70
C ALA A 108 3.90 -10.04 8.78
N ALA A 109 5.16 -9.74 9.08
CA ALA A 109 6.28 -10.13 8.21
C ALA A 109 6.38 -11.63 7.96
N ASP A 110 6.17 -12.42 9.01
CA ASP A 110 6.25 -13.88 8.94
C ASP A 110 5.04 -14.54 8.23
N ASP A 111 3.96 -13.77 8.03
CA ASP A 111 2.78 -14.25 7.30
C ASP A 111 2.91 -14.02 5.79
N VAL A 112 3.93 -13.28 5.36
CA VAL A 112 4.18 -12.94 3.95
C VAL A 112 5.32 -13.80 3.40
N PRO A 113 5.16 -14.39 2.20
CA PRO A 113 6.25 -15.11 1.57
C PRO A 113 7.48 -14.23 1.30
N GLU A 114 8.66 -14.83 1.35
CA GLU A 114 9.89 -14.18 0.89
C GLU A 114 9.89 -13.99 -0.64
N LYS A 115 10.74 -13.09 -1.13
CA LYS A 115 10.97 -12.83 -2.56
C LYS A 115 9.74 -12.26 -3.28
N VAL A 116 9.21 -11.19 -2.72
CA VAL A 116 8.11 -10.41 -3.28
C VAL A 116 8.54 -9.63 -4.51
N ASP A 117 7.69 -9.54 -5.55
CA ASP A 117 7.95 -8.79 -6.77
C ASP A 117 7.65 -7.30 -6.64
N PHE A 118 6.55 -6.99 -5.94
CA PHE A 118 6.04 -5.63 -5.80
C PHE A 118 5.58 -5.39 -4.37
N ILE A 119 5.99 -4.25 -3.79
CA ILE A 119 5.53 -3.82 -2.46
C ILE A 119 5.01 -2.39 -2.55
N PHE A 120 3.83 -2.14 -1.99
CA PHE A 120 3.27 -0.82 -1.81
C PHE A 120 3.12 -0.53 -0.31
N ILE A 121 3.74 0.55 0.16
CA ILE A 121 3.67 0.99 1.57
C ILE A 121 2.87 2.29 1.64
N ASP A 122 1.71 2.23 2.31
CA ASP A 122 0.77 3.32 2.56
C ASP A 122 0.15 3.16 3.97
N GLY A 123 1.00 2.90 4.96
CA GLY A 123 0.61 2.60 6.34
C GLY A 123 0.67 3.81 7.27
N ASP A 124 1.47 3.72 8.32
CA ASP A 124 1.70 4.81 9.28
C ASP A 124 2.73 5.80 8.74
N HIS A 125 2.30 7.04 8.48
CA HIS A 125 3.13 8.12 7.94
C HIS A 125 4.03 8.80 8.99
N SER A 126 4.10 8.27 10.21
CA SER A 126 5.07 8.72 11.20
C SER A 126 6.49 8.26 10.80
N TYR A 127 7.51 8.94 11.33
CA TYR A 127 8.92 8.55 11.11
C TYR A 127 9.18 7.11 11.59
N GLU A 128 8.64 6.75 12.75
CA GLU A 128 8.75 5.41 13.33
C GLU A 128 7.96 4.34 12.57
N GLY A 129 6.79 4.70 12.03
CA GLY A 129 5.96 3.79 11.24
C GLY A 129 6.68 3.34 9.97
N ILE A 130 7.09 4.29 9.13
CA ILE A 130 7.83 4.01 7.90
C ILE A 130 9.20 3.34 8.18
N HIS A 131 9.86 3.70 9.31
CA HIS A 131 11.09 3.03 9.72
C HIS A 131 10.88 1.53 9.92
N LYS A 132 9.87 1.14 10.69
CA LYS A 132 9.55 -0.28 10.95
C LYS A 132 9.21 -1.01 9.65
N ASP A 133 8.36 -0.42 8.83
CA ASP A 133 7.98 -1.00 7.54
C ASP A 133 9.18 -1.19 6.62
N TRP A 134 10.05 -0.18 6.51
CA TRP A 134 11.27 -0.28 5.71
C TRP A 134 12.21 -1.39 6.18
N GLN A 135 12.45 -1.48 7.49
CA GLN A 135 13.35 -2.49 8.08
C GLN A 135 12.88 -3.92 7.80
N VAL A 136 11.58 -4.13 7.72
CA VAL A 136 10.97 -5.43 7.49
C VAL A 136 10.87 -5.71 5.97
N TYR A 137 10.16 -4.87 5.24
CA TYR A 137 9.71 -5.18 3.88
C TYR A 137 10.77 -4.94 2.80
N ALA A 138 11.76 -4.08 3.05
CA ALA A 138 12.87 -3.91 2.11
C ALA A 138 13.68 -5.20 1.91
N LYS A 139 13.70 -6.10 2.89
CA LYS A 139 14.41 -7.39 2.82
C LYS A 139 13.62 -8.43 2.01
N LEU A 140 12.28 -8.36 2.04
CA LEU A 140 11.40 -9.31 1.37
C LEU A 140 11.32 -9.07 -0.14
N LEU A 141 11.68 -7.86 -0.60
CA LEU A 141 11.66 -7.53 -2.03
C LEU A 141 12.81 -8.25 -2.72
N LYS A 142 12.54 -8.96 -3.81
CA LYS A 142 13.58 -9.63 -4.58
C LYS A 142 14.39 -8.66 -5.46
N ALA A 143 15.53 -9.11 -5.95
CA ALA A 143 16.32 -8.36 -6.93
C ALA A 143 15.45 -7.96 -8.14
N ASN A 144 15.59 -6.72 -8.61
CA ASN A 144 14.76 -6.07 -9.63
C ASN A 144 13.27 -5.88 -9.26
N GLY A 145 12.87 -6.25 -8.03
CA GLY A 145 11.53 -5.97 -7.51
C GLY A 145 11.31 -4.47 -7.32
N ILE A 146 10.05 -4.07 -7.33
CA ILE A 146 9.62 -2.66 -7.23
C ILE A 146 8.99 -2.39 -5.87
N MET A 147 9.36 -1.25 -5.29
CA MET A 147 8.73 -0.71 -4.08
C MET A 147 8.15 0.67 -4.37
N ALA A 148 6.87 0.85 -4.06
CA ALA A 148 6.18 2.12 -4.08
C ALA A 148 5.95 2.60 -2.65
N LEU A 149 6.33 3.83 -2.34
CA LEU A 149 6.27 4.43 -1.01
C LEU A 149 5.39 5.68 -1.06
N HIS A 150 4.17 5.59 -0.53
CA HIS A 150 3.23 6.71 -0.49
C HIS A 150 3.62 7.72 0.59
N ASP A 151 3.23 8.98 0.41
CA ASP A 151 3.51 10.10 1.31
C ASP A 151 4.99 10.24 1.72
N THR A 152 5.92 9.91 0.80
CA THR A 152 7.37 10.07 0.97
C THR A 152 7.95 11.23 0.15
N SER A 153 7.10 11.98 -0.55
CA SER A 153 7.42 13.22 -1.24
C SER A 153 6.41 14.31 -0.90
N ILE A 154 6.80 15.56 -1.06
CA ILE A 154 5.92 16.72 -0.87
C ILE A 154 5.51 17.30 -2.22
N ILE A 155 4.31 17.86 -2.28
CA ILE A 155 3.84 18.64 -3.40
C ILE A 155 3.59 20.09 -2.94
N ALA A 156 3.50 21.03 -3.88
CA ALA A 156 3.33 22.46 -3.56
C ALA A 156 2.09 22.76 -2.68
N ALA A 157 1.07 21.92 -2.73
CA ALA A 157 -0.14 22.07 -1.93
C ALA A 157 0.05 21.73 -0.43
N ASP A 158 1.15 21.06 -0.05
CA ASP A 158 1.41 20.67 1.34
C ASP A 158 1.96 21.81 2.20
N GLY A 159 2.41 22.91 1.58
CA GLY A 159 3.04 24.03 2.28
C GLY A 159 4.30 23.58 3.02
N ASP A 160 4.49 24.11 4.24
CA ASP A 160 5.67 23.82 5.08
C ASP A 160 5.50 22.54 5.94
N TRP A 161 4.35 21.85 5.83
CA TRP A 161 4.11 20.66 6.64
C TRP A 161 4.77 19.43 6.02
N VAL A 162 5.67 18.80 6.77
CA VAL A 162 6.43 17.63 6.33
C VAL A 162 6.10 16.43 7.20
N GLN A 163 5.55 15.39 6.61
CA GLN A 163 5.27 14.12 7.27
C GLN A 163 6.54 13.43 7.77
N GLY A 164 6.41 12.58 8.77
CA GLY A 164 7.50 11.75 9.27
C GLY A 164 8.08 10.82 8.19
N SER A 165 7.21 10.27 7.34
CA SER A 165 7.58 9.43 6.20
C SER A 165 8.47 10.15 5.17
N VAL A 166 8.19 11.43 4.87
CA VAL A 166 9.04 12.26 3.99
C VAL A 166 10.43 12.46 4.61
N ARG A 167 10.48 12.73 5.93
CA ARG A 167 11.77 12.88 6.63
C ARG A 167 12.57 11.59 6.61
N TYR A 168 11.95 10.46 6.97
CA TYR A 168 12.63 9.16 6.95
C TYR A 168 13.12 8.78 5.55
N TYR A 169 12.33 9.07 4.51
CA TYR A 169 12.76 8.86 3.12
C TYR A 169 14.03 9.63 2.80
N ASN A 170 14.07 10.93 3.13
CA ASN A 170 15.23 11.78 2.84
C ASN A 170 16.46 11.44 3.70
N ASP A 171 16.25 11.06 4.97
CA ASP A 171 17.35 10.78 5.91
C ASP A 171 17.96 9.39 5.68
N VAL A 172 17.15 8.40 5.25
CA VAL A 172 17.54 6.99 5.23
C VAL A 172 17.34 6.34 3.88
N ILE A 173 16.09 6.29 3.38
CA ILE A 173 15.74 5.45 2.22
C ILE A 173 16.46 5.92 0.96
N LYS A 174 16.51 7.21 0.74
CA LYS A 174 17.19 7.84 -0.42
C LYS A 174 18.67 7.48 -0.52
N HIS A 175 19.31 7.14 0.60
CA HIS A 175 20.74 6.80 0.69
C HIS A 175 20.98 5.29 0.79
N ASP A 176 19.94 4.46 0.72
CA ASP A 176 20.10 3.01 0.74
C ASP A 176 20.61 2.50 -0.61
N GLU A 177 21.89 2.14 -0.66
CA GLU A 177 22.58 1.70 -1.88
C GLU A 177 22.00 0.43 -2.52
N ARG A 178 21.17 -0.33 -1.78
CA ARG A 178 20.48 -1.52 -2.30
C ARG A 178 19.37 -1.17 -3.29
N PHE A 179 18.95 0.09 -3.32
CA PHE A 179 17.85 0.58 -4.15
C PHE A 179 18.30 1.63 -5.15
N GLU A 180 17.60 1.74 -6.24
CA GLU A 180 17.66 2.85 -7.16
C GLU A 180 16.30 3.55 -7.24
N TRP A 181 16.31 4.86 -7.24
CA TRP A 181 15.12 5.66 -7.50
C TRP A 181 14.75 5.61 -8.98
N ILE A 182 13.48 5.33 -9.29
CA ILE A 182 12.96 5.30 -10.66
C ILE A 182 12.28 6.61 -10.99
N THR A 183 11.33 7.01 -10.15
CA THR A 183 10.51 8.22 -10.36
C THR A 183 9.77 8.60 -9.09
N THR A 184 9.24 9.82 -9.08
CA THR A 184 8.26 10.29 -8.11
C THR A 184 6.99 10.66 -8.87
N VAL A 185 5.84 10.24 -8.36
CA VAL A 185 4.51 10.58 -8.87
C VAL A 185 3.72 11.18 -7.72
N ASP A 186 3.44 12.46 -7.79
CA ASP A 186 2.83 13.25 -6.71
C ASP A 186 3.56 13.02 -5.37
N ARG A 187 2.94 12.35 -4.39
CA ARG A 187 3.56 12.05 -3.08
C ARG A 187 4.25 10.70 -3.00
N MET A 188 4.27 9.93 -4.08
CA MET A 188 4.74 8.56 -4.10
C MET A 188 6.09 8.42 -4.78
N ASN A 189 7.10 7.92 -4.06
CA ASN A 189 8.39 7.52 -4.63
C ASN A 189 8.33 6.05 -5.07
N ILE A 190 8.89 5.78 -6.24
CA ILE A 190 9.03 4.43 -6.81
C ILE A 190 10.51 4.07 -6.87
N LEU A 191 10.86 2.96 -6.26
CA LEU A 191 12.21 2.42 -6.17
C LEU A 191 12.28 1.03 -6.79
N ARG A 192 13.48 0.65 -7.25
CA ARG A 192 13.81 -0.72 -7.64
C ARG A 192 14.93 -1.25 -6.75
N ARG A 193 14.79 -2.48 -6.28
CA ARG A 193 15.89 -3.19 -5.63
C ARG A 193 16.92 -3.60 -6.68
N LYS A 194 18.18 -3.20 -6.50
CA LYS A 194 19.26 -3.60 -7.39
C LYS A 194 19.54 -5.10 -7.28
N SER A 195 20.06 -5.68 -8.36
CA SER A 195 20.65 -7.02 -8.29
C SER A 195 21.88 -6.97 -7.39
N GLU A 196 22.05 -7.99 -6.56
CA GLU A 196 23.35 -8.18 -5.91
C GLU A 196 24.38 -8.37 -7.03
N LYS A 197 25.43 -7.57 -7.02
CA LYS A 197 26.57 -7.80 -7.92
C LYS A 197 27.25 -9.07 -7.42
N ASP A 198 27.30 -10.07 -8.27
CA ASP A 198 28.16 -11.24 -8.08
C ASP A 198 29.61 -10.84 -7.87
#